data_ae2687cc2766ca2425406ad2fae5b05d
#
_entry.id   ae2687cc2766ca2425406ad2fae5b05d
#
_cell.length_a   1.000
_cell.length_b   1.000
_cell.length_c   1.000
_cell.angle_alpha   90.00
_cell.angle_beta   90.00
_cell.angle_gamma   90.00
#
_symmetry.space_group_name_H-M   'P 1'
#
loop_
_entity.id
_entity.type
_entity.pdbx_description
1 polymer ?
#
loop_
_entity_poly.entity_id
_entity_poly.type
_entity_poly.pdbx_seq_one_letter_code
_entity_poly.pdbx_strand_id
1 'polypeptide(L)'
;MFNRCNTKAFRENPLICAVQIIFMKSGRLVLFCIFLLALGCSKDNNSTGPDISIKSFTNAVYNDGRDFNAVLNFSQKNGNISGDSLVIIRKRYNQSFVAIPNDTFGTRLPVTPSATKAEFSVSLPWFTIQYGINGENDTCDFRFVLLDQNMNHSDTAVTGTVIIYQF
;
A
#
# COMPACT_ATOMS: atom_id res chain seq x y z
N MET A 1 -12.55 -37.02 25.56
CA MET A 1 -12.61 -38.50 25.50
C MET A 1 -11.22 -39.04 25.69
N PHE A 2 -10.89 -39.51 26.87
CA PHE A 2 -9.58 -40.13 27.16
C PHE A 2 -9.62 -41.58 26.66
N ASN A 3 -8.86 -41.89 25.59
CA ASN A 3 -8.61 -43.26 25.20
C ASN A 3 -7.77 -43.91 26.28
N ARG A 4 -8.39 -44.78 27.09
CA ARG A 4 -7.66 -45.66 28.02
C ARG A 4 -6.78 -46.61 27.21
N CYS A 5 -5.48 -46.49 27.38
CA CYS A 5 -4.53 -47.47 26.87
C CYS A 5 -4.93 -48.87 27.42
N ASN A 6 -5.16 -49.80 26.51
CA ASN A 6 -5.65 -51.12 26.87
C ASN A 6 -4.59 -51.84 27.74
N THR A 7 -4.91 -52.15 28.98
CA THR A 7 -3.98 -52.74 29.96
C THR A 7 -3.34 -54.04 29.53
N LYS A 8 -3.93 -54.75 28.56
CA LYS A 8 -3.33 -55.98 27.96
C LYS A 8 -2.12 -55.65 27.09
N ALA A 9 -2.11 -54.53 26.33
CA ALA A 9 -1.00 -54.16 25.45
C ALA A 9 0.25 -53.72 26.23
N PHE A 10 0.07 -53.23 27.46
CA PHE A 10 1.20 -52.79 28.31
C PHE A 10 2.08 -53.95 28.78
N ARG A 11 1.52 -55.19 28.82
CA ARG A 11 2.23 -56.37 29.30
C ARG A 11 3.12 -57.04 28.23
N GLU A 12 2.82 -56.80 26.94
CA GLU A 12 3.55 -57.46 25.85
C GLU A 12 4.59 -56.56 25.17
N ASN A 13 4.41 -55.21 25.14
CA ASN A 13 5.39 -54.34 24.51
C ASN A 13 5.37 -52.93 25.13
N PRO A 14 6.10 -52.67 26.20
CA PRO A 14 6.13 -51.34 26.87
C PRO A 14 6.73 -50.24 25.97
N LEU A 15 7.59 -50.61 25.00
CA LEU A 15 8.18 -49.68 24.04
C LEU A 15 7.16 -49.06 23.08
N ILE A 16 6.16 -49.83 22.62
CA ILE A 16 5.14 -49.33 21.69
C ILE A 16 4.24 -48.31 22.37
N CYS A 17 3.90 -48.54 23.64
CA CYS A 17 3.08 -47.58 24.40
C CYS A 17 3.82 -46.25 24.67
N ALA A 18 5.12 -46.33 24.94
CA ALA A 18 5.93 -45.11 25.16
C ALA A 18 6.07 -44.27 23.88
N VAL A 19 6.27 -44.92 22.72
CA VAL A 19 6.36 -44.23 21.42
C VAL A 19 5.03 -43.55 21.07
N GLN A 20 3.88 -44.16 21.30
CA GLN A 20 2.58 -43.57 21.05
C GLN A 20 2.31 -42.31 21.92
N ILE A 21 2.72 -42.37 23.20
CA ILE A 21 2.55 -41.23 24.10
C ILE A 21 3.44 -40.03 23.68
N ILE A 22 4.65 -40.29 23.19
CA ILE A 22 5.58 -39.27 22.70
C ILE A 22 5.03 -38.65 21.43
N PHE A 23 4.50 -39.40 20.48
CA PHE A 23 3.90 -38.92 19.26
C PHE A 23 2.64 -38.04 19.52
N MET A 24 1.80 -38.47 20.46
CA MET A 24 0.61 -37.66 20.82
C MET A 24 0.97 -36.36 21.52
N LYS A 25 2.05 -36.28 22.31
CA LYS A 25 2.52 -35.04 22.93
C LYS A 25 3.17 -34.11 21.91
N SER A 26 3.99 -34.64 20.99
CA SER A 26 4.63 -33.83 19.96
C SER A 26 3.63 -33.26 18.96
N GLY A 27 2.60 -33.99 18.55
CA GLY A 27 1.54 -33.50 17.66
C GLY A 27 0.75 -32.32 18.26
N ARG A 28 0.46 -32.39 19.56
CA ARG A 28 -0.20 -31.25 20.25
C ARG A 28 0.69 -30.02 20.35
N LEU A 29 2.00 -30.20 20.54
CA LEU A 29 2.96 -29.10 20.60
C LEU A 29 3.11 -28.43 19.24
N VAL A 30 3.19 -29.22 18.15
CA VAL A 30 3.24 -28.70 16.78
C VAL A 30 1.98 -27.92 16.43
N LEU A 31 0.80 -28.45 16.78
CA LEU A 31 -0.48 -27.75 16.53
C LEU A 31 -0.57 -26.44 17.31
N PHE A 32 -0.07 -26.41 18.54
CA PHE A 32 -0.01 -25.20 19.36
C PHE A 32 0.96 -24.15 18.78
N CYS A 33 2.13 -24.59 18.27
CA CYS A 33 3.07 -23.68 17.58
C CYS A 33 2.48 -23.10 16.29
N ILE A 34 1.77 -23.90 15.49
CA ILE A 34 1.10 -23.42 14.28
C ILE A 34 0.01 -22.41 14.64
N PHE A 35 -0.74 -22.63 15.72
CA PHE A 35 -1.78 -21.70 16.19
C PHE A 35 -1.18 -20.38 16.68
N LEU A 36 -0.02 -20.39 17.35
CA LEU A 36 0.70 -19.18 17.77
C LEU A 36 1.25 -18.39 16.57
N LEU A 37 1.71 -19.06 15.52
CA LEU A 37 2.17 -18.40 14.30
C LEU A 37 1.03 -17.73 13.52
N ALA A 38 -0.19 -18.28 13.60
CA ALA A 38 -1.38 -17.68 12.97
C ALA A 38 -1.87 -16.42 13.68
N LEU A 39 -1.55 -16.22 14.95
CA LEU A 39 -1.92 -15.02 15.71
C LEU A 39 -0.91 -13.85 15.55
N GLY A 40 0.25 -14.10 14.92
CA GLY A 40 1.34 -13.13 14.82
C GLY A 40 1.23 -12.12 13.67
N CYS A 41 0.18 -12.16 12.85
CA CYS A 41 0.07 -11.27 11.69
C CYS A 41 -1.11 -10.30 11.81
N SER A 42 -1.15 -9.52 12.89
CA SER A 42 -1.88 -8.25 12.88
C SER A 42 -0.90 -7.19 12.40
N LYS A 43 -1.03 -6.76 11.14
CA LYS A 43 -0.43 -5.52 10.67
C LYS A 43 -1.04 -4.40 11.52
N ASP A 44 -0.35 -4.01 12.57
CA ASP A 44 -0.74 -2.85 13.37
C ASP A 44 -0.69 -1.62 12.47
N ASN A 45 -1.87 -1.25 11.93
CA ASN A 45 -2.08 0.03 11.25
C ASN A 45 -2.07 1.18 12.29
N ASN A 46 -1.13 1.16 13.21
CA ASN A 46 -0.82 2.27 14.10
C ASN A 46 0.11 3.28 13.43
N SER A 47 -0.06 3.51 12.13
CA SER A 47 0.61 4.64 11.51
C SER A 47 0.06 5.91 12.15
N THR A 48 0.91 6.62 12.88
CA THR A 48 0.63 7.96 13.40
C THR A 48 0.65 8.99 12.26
N GLY A 49 1.08 8.59 11.08
CA GLY A 49 1.14 9.40 9.88
C GLY A 49 -0.22 9.64 9.21
N PRO A 50 -0.24 10.54 8.24
CA PRO A 50 -1.41 10.78 7.42
C PRO A 50 -1.73 9.55 6.54
N ASP A 51 -2.99 9.44 6.11
CA ASP A 51 -3.47 8.41 5.20
C ASP A 51 -3.96 9.06 3.90
N ILE A 52 -3.72 8.40 2.77
CA ILE A 52 -4.08 8.90 1.44
C ILE A 52 -4.66 7.76 0.58
N SER A 53 -5.72 8.08 -0.17
CA SER A 53 -6.29 7.15 -1.14
C SER A 53 -6.80 7.87 -2.37
N ILE A 54 -6.84 7.18 -3.52
CA ILE A 54 -7.33 7.74 -4.77
C ILE A 54 -8.82 7.42 -4.88
N LYS A 55 -9.64 8.45 -5.05
CA LYS A 55 -11.07 8.33 -5.31
C LYS A 55 -11.37 8.14 -6.80
N SER A 56 -10.71 8.94 -7.64
CA SER A 56 -10.83 8.88 -9.10
C SER A 56 -9.62 9.52 -9.77
N PHE A 57 -9.38 9.18 -11.03
CA PHE A 57 -8.34 9.81 -11.84
C PHE A 57 -8.65 9.70 -13.33
N THR A 58 -8.03 10.58 -14.14
CA THR A 58 -8.07 10.56 -15.60
C THR A 58 -7.06 9.53 -16.10
N ASN A 59 -7.52 8.56 -16.89
CA ASN A 59 -6.67 7.50 -17.45
C ASN A 59 -6.07 7.82 -18.81
N ALA A 60 -6.49 8.94 -19.44
CA ALA A 60 -6.01 9.37 -20.75
C ALA A 60 -5.91 10.91 -20.78
N VAL A 61 -4.73 11.40 -21.16
CA VAL A 61 -4.38 12.83 -21.21
C VAL A 61 -4.01 13.20 -22.64
N TYR A 62 -4.48 14.35 -23.11
CA TYR A 62 -4.31 14.80 -24.48
C TYR A 62 -3.84 16.25 -24.53
N ASN A 63 -3.19 16.63 -25.62
CA ASN A 63 -2.70 18.01 -25.85
C ASN A 63 -3.81 19.04 -26.14
N ASP A 64 -5.06 18.60 -26.21
CA ASP A 64 -6.23 19.45 -26.48
C ASP A 64 -6.82 20.10 -25.20
N GLY A 65 -6.09 20.08 -24.09
CA GLY A 65 -6.51 20.62 -22.80
C GLY A 65 -7.19 19.61 -21.87
N ARG A 66 -7.19 18.33 -22.25
CA ARG A 66 -7.62 17.24 -21.34
C ARG A 66 -6.48 16.87 -20.42
N ASP A 67 -6.38 17.58 -19.32
CA ASP A 67 -5.34 17.42 -18.33
C ASP A 67 -5.49 16.15 -17.51
N PHE A 68 -4.40 15.74 -16.86
CA PHE A 68 -4.47 14.73 -15.82
C PHE A 68 -5.15 15.32 -14.58
N ASN A 69 -6.23 14.72 -14.15
CA ASN A 69 -6.92 15.09 -12.93
C ASN A 69 -7.04 13.86 -12.01
N ALA A 70 -6.75 14.05 -10.73
CA ALA A 70 -6.96 13.04 -9.70
C ALA A 70 -7.69 13.64 -8.51
N VAL A 71 -8.65 12.90 -7.98
CA VAL A 71 -9.34 13.25 -6.72
C VAL A 71 -8.82 12.30 -5.65
N LEU A 72 -8.28 12.88 -4.59
CA LEU A 72 -7.62 12.17 -3.50
C LEU A 72 -8.40 12.40 -2.21
N ASN A 73 -8.55 11.34 -1.41
CA ASN A 73 -9.06 11.42 -0.04
C ASN A 73 -7.88 11.38 0.92
N PHE A 74 -7.90 12.26 1.89
CA PHE A 74 -6.92 12.33 2.98
C PHE A 74 -7.59 12.11 4.31
N SER A 75 -6.87 11.45 5.23
CA SER A 75 -7.25 11.41 6.63
C SER A 75 -6.03 11.44 7.54
N GLN A 76 -6.19 12.11 8.69
CA GLN A 76 -5.15 12.18 9.72
C GLN A 76 -5.79 12.12 11.10
N LYS A 77 -5.41 11.13 11.89
CA LYS A 77 -6.05 10.85 13.19
C LYS A 77 -5.85 11.97 14.22
N ASN A 78 -4.67 12.59 14.22
CA ASN A 78 -4.23 13.49 15.31
C ASN A 78 -4.00 14.92 14.85
N GLY A 79 -4.49 15.31 13.67
CA GLY A 79 -3.99 16.54 13.14
C GLY A 79 -4.87 17.33 12.22
N ASN A 80 -4.28 18.39 11.82
CA ASN A 80 -4.72 19.34 10.86
C ASN A 80 -3.97 19.03 9.57
N ILE A 81 -4.68 18.69 8.52
CA ILE A 81 -4.12 18.45 7.16
C ILE A 81 -3.57 19.78 6.55
N SER A 82 -3.84 20.90 7.21
CA SER A 82 -3.44 22.23 6.76
C SER A 82 -1.92 22.38 6.68
N GLY A 83 -1.44 22.75 5.51
CA GLY A 83 -0.02 23.03 5.29
C GLY A 83 0.86 21.78 5.06
N ASP A 84 0.27 20.61 5.00
CA ASP A 84 0.95 19.38 4.60
C ASP A 84 1.42 19.47 3.14
N SER A 85 2.41 18.67 2.79
CA SER A 85 2.97 18.63 1.43
C SER A 85 2.54 17.38 0.71
N LEU A 86 2.04 17.52 -0.51
CA LEU A 86 1.75 16.41 -1.41
C LEU A 86 2.90 16.25 -2.40
N VAL A 87 3.50 15.06 -2.41
CA VAL A 87 4.51 14.66 -3.40
C VAL A 87 3.84 13.77 -4.43
N ILE A 88 4.02 14.10 -5.70
CA ILE A 88 3.48 13.39 -6.85
C ILE A 88 4.66 12.88 -7.67
N ILE A 89 4.73 11.58 -7.89
CA ILE A 89 5.79 10.94 -8.66
C ILE A 89 5.14 10.28 -9.87
N ARG A 90 5.56 10.67 -11.09
CA ARG A 90 5.19 9.98 -12.31
C ARG A 90 6.22 8.90 -12.60
N LYS A 91 5.79 7.64 -12.67
CA LYS A 91 6.63 6.52 -13.08
C LYS A 91 6.27 6.08 -14.50
N ARG A 92 7.21 6.16 -15.43
CA ARG A 92 7.04 5.78 -16.84
C ARG A 92 7.39 4.33 -17.08
N TYR A 93 6.71 3.68 -18.00
CA TYR A 93 6.89 2.26 -18.31
C TYR A 93 7.44 1.97 -19.70
N ASN A 94 7.12 2.79 -20.71
CA ASN A 94 7.43 2.50 -22.10
C ASN A 94 8.56 3.32 -22.69
N GLN A 95 9.23 4.17 -21.90
CA GLN A 95 10.31 5.01 -22.39
C GLN A 95 11.64 4.62 -21.75
N SER A 96 12.42 3.80 -22.49
CA SER A 96 13.73 3.32 -22.04
C SER A 96 14.83 4.39 -22.08
N PHE A 97 14.63 5.49 -22.81
CA PHE A 97 15.67 6.48 -23.11
C PHE A 97 15.29 7.90 -22.68
N VAL A 98 14.38 8.07 -21.74
CA VAL A 98 14.07 9.39 -21.21
C VAL A 98 15.15 9.79 -20.23
N ALA A 99 15.70 11.01 -20.40
CA ALA A 99 16.71 11.55 -19.50
C ALA A 99 16.21 11.62 -18.03
N ILE A 100 14.90 11.68 -17.84
CA ILE A 100 14.23 11.70 -16.53
C ILE A 100 13.14 10.62 -16.55
N PRO A 101 13.45 9.36 -16.15
CA PRO A 101 12.47 8.27 -16.16
C PRO A 101 11.35 8.45 -15.14
N ASN A 102 11.60 9.26 -14.09
CA ASN A 102 10.62 9.58 -13.08
C ASN A 102 10.63 11.08 -12.80
N ASP A 103 9.48 11.73 -12.94
CA ASP A 103 9.32 13.12 -12.57
C ASP A 103 8.68 13.21 -11.19
N THR A 104 9.11 14.22 -10.43
CA THR A 104 8.54 14.50 -9.11
C THR A 104 8.00 15.92 -9.08
N PHE A 105 6.74 16.03 -8.69
CA PHE A 105 6.05 17.30 -8.50
C PHE A 105 5.70 17.45 -7.02
N GLY A 106 5.80 18.66 -6.49
CA GLY A 106 5.43 18.95 -5.11
C GLY A 106 4.41 20.06 -5.05
N THR A 107 3.40 19.93 -4.20
CA THR A 107 2.46 21.00 -3.88
C THR A 107 2.13 21.00 -2.40
N ARG A 108 1.83 22.16 -1.86
CA ARG A 108 1.30 22.28 -0.50
C ARG A 108 -0.21 22.21 -0.53
N LEU A 109 -0.78 21.52 0.43
CA LEU A 109 -2.22 21.52 0.62
C LEU A 109 -2.68 22.90 1.11
N PRO A 110 -3.86 23.35 0.67
CA PRO A 110 -4.42 24.61 1.17
C PRO A 110 -4.67 24.54 2.67
N VAL A 111 -4.59 25.68 3.32
CA VAL A 111 -4.91 25.80 4.74
C VAL A 111 -6.40 25.57 4.94
N THR A 112 -6.76 24.47 5.54
CA THR A 112 -8.14 24.13 5.91
C THR A 112 -8.26 24.12 7.44
N PRO A 113 -9.22 24.83 8.05
CA PRO A 113 -9.34 24.83 9.49
C PRO A 113 -9.67 23.43 10.03
N SER A 114 -8.80 22.90 10.89
CA SER A 114 -9.04 21.71 11.75
C SER A 114 -9.67 20.48 11.07
N ALA A 115 -9.40 20.25 9.79
CA ALA A 115 -9.93 19.10 9.07
C ALA A 115 -9.08 17.86 9.35
N THR A 116 -9.69 16.80 9.90
CA THR A 116 -9.07 15.48 10.03
C THR A 116 -9.27 14.61 8.79
N LYS A 117 -10.16 15.03 7.89
CA LYS A 117 -10.43 14.40 6.59
C LYS A 117 -10.69 15.49 5.57
N ALA A 118 -10.17 15.31 4.37
CA ALA A 118 -10.42 16.22 3.25
C ALA A 118 -10.40 15.47 1.92
N GLU A 119 -11.07 16.05 0.92
CA GLU A 119 -10.96 15.65 -0.47
C GLU A 119 -10.21 16.75 -1.21
N PHE A 120 -9.26 16.39 -2.03
CA PHE A 120 -8.41 17.31 -2.75
C PHE A 120 -8.29 16.91 -4.23
N SER A 121 -8.44 17.87 -5.12
CA SER A 121 -8.26 17.68 -6.56
C SER A 121 -6.88 18.15 -6.99
N VAL A 122 -6.15 17.27 -7.66
CA VAL A 122 -4.88 17.55 -8.32
C VAL A 122 -5.12 17.65 -9.81
N SER A 123 -4.64 18.72 -10.42
CA SER A 123 -4.62 18.88 -11.88
C SER A 123 -3.20 19.09 -12.35
N LEU A 124 -2.76 18.26 -13.29
CA LEU A 124 -1.47 18.40 -13.97
C LEU A 124 -1.75 18.65 -15.46
N PRO A 125 -1.52 19.87 -15.95
CA PRO A 125 -1.73 20.21 -17.34
C PRO A 125 -0.85 19.37 -18.27
N TRP A 126 -1.37 19.06 -19.45
CA TRP A 126 -0.65 18.25 -20.44
C TRP A 126 0.75 18.80 -20.72
N PHE A 127 0.90 20.12 -20.89
CA PHE A 127 2.19 20.75 -21.17
C PHE A 127 3.23 20.54 -20.05
N THR A 128 2.80 20.27 -18.80
CA THR A 128 3.69 19.99 -17.68
C THR A 128 4.17 18.54 -17.71
N ILE A 129 3.28 17.61 -18.08
CA ILE A 129 3.56 16.17 -18.05
C ILE A 129 4.01 15.59 -19.39
N GLN A 130 3.93 16.34 -20.47
CA GLN A 130 4.50 15.95 -21.77
C GLN A 130 6.03 15.88 -21.77
N TYR A 131 6.70 16.47 -20.81
CA TYR A 131 8.14 16.57 -20.76
C TYR A 131 8.79 15.18 -20.87
N GLY A 132 9.72 15.04 -21.84
CA GLY A 132 10.43 13.77 -22.11
C GLY A 132 9.64 12.75 -22.92
N ILE A 133 8.51 13.13 -23.53
CA ILE A 133 7.80 12.33 -24.53
C ILE A 133 8.41 12.63 -25.89
N ASN A 134 9.02 11.64 -26.54
CA ASN A 134 9.73 11.80 -27.81
C ASN A 134 8.86 11.40 -29.00
N GLY A 135 7.72 12.07 -29.22
CA GLY A 135 6.82 11.80 -30.34
C GLY A 135 6.03 10.48 -30.24
N GLU A 136 6.14 9.78 -29.12
CA GLU A 136 5.36 8.57 -28.81
C GLU A 136 4.45 8.81 -27.61
N ASN A 137 3.36 8.07 -27.56
CA ASN A 137 2.50 8.09 -26.37
C ASN A 137 3.26 7.58 -25.14
N ASP A 138 3.13 8.24 -24.02
CA ASP A 138 3.72 7.81 -22.75
C ASP A 138 2.73 6.96 -21.96
N THR A 139 3.23 5.88 -21.36
CA THR A 139 2.45 5.02 -20.46
C THR A 139 3.09 5.07 -19.09
N CYS A 140 2.33 5.53 -18.10
CA CYS A 140 2.84 5.77 -16.75
C CYS A 140 1.83 5.44 -15.65
N ASP A 141 2.26 5.50 -14.40
CA ASP A 141 1.41 5.69 -13.23
C ASP A 141 1.80 6.98 -12.50
N PHE A 142 0.85 7.50 -11.71
CA PHE A 142 1.10 8.57 -10.76
C PHE A 142 1.00 8.03 -9.34
N ARG A 143 1.97 8.40 -8.52
CA ARG A 143 2.12 8.01 -7.13
C ARG A 143 2.02 9.22 -6.24
N PHE A 144 1.19 9.14 -5.24
CA PHE A 144 0.92 10.23 -4.31
C PHE A 144 1.40 9.84 -2.91
N VAL A 145 2.19 10.72 -2.30
CA VAL A 145 2.65 10.59 -0.93
C VAL A 145 2.36 11.90 -0.21
N LEU A 146 1.68 11.81 0.91
CA LEU A 146 1.42 12.95 1.78
C LEU A 146 2.49 13.01 2.86
N LEU A 147 3.05 14.21 3.09
CA LEU A 147 3.99 14.49 4.16
C LEU A 147 3.32 15.49 5.11
N ASP A 148 3.23 15.12 6.39
CA ASP A 148 2.76 16.04 7.42
C ASP A 148 3.84 17.07 7.80
N GLN A 149 3.48 18.02 8.67
CA GLN A 149 4.40 19.04 9.13
C GLN A 149 5.57 18.49 9.96
N ASN A 150 5.44 17.28 10.48
CA ASN A 150 6.50 16.58 11.23
C ASN A 150 7.33 15.64 10.33
N MET A 151 7.15 15.71 9.00
CA MET A 151 7.81 14.87 8.01
C MET A 151 7.40 13.37 8.10
N ASN A 152 6.31 13.02 8.78
CA ASN A 152 5.75 11.69 8.67
C ASN A 152 5.07 11.56 7.30
N HIS A 153 5.30 10.44 6.63
CA HIS A 153 4.72 10.18 5.31
C HIS A 153 3.59 9.16 5.40
N SER A 154 2.63 9.31 4.49
CA SER A 154 1.59 8.32 4.23
C SER A 154 2.16 7.08 3.53
N ASP A 155 1.39 6.01 3.47
CA ASP A 155 1.56 5.00 2.43
C ASP A 155 1.44 5.66 1.04
N THR A 156 1.98 5.01 0.00
CA THR A 156 1.92 5.52 -1.36
C THR A 156 0.60 5.11 -2.02
N ALA A 157 -0.23 6.07 -2.40
CA ALA A 157 -1.40 5.83 -3.25
C ALA A 157 -0.97 5.83 -4.73
N VAL A 158 -1.31 4.78 -5.47
CA VAL A 158 -0.88 4.59 -6.87
C VAL A 158 -2.09 4.54 -7.78
N THR A 159 -2.09 5.32 -8.88
CA THR A 159 -3.12 5.21 -9.93
C THR A 159 -2.98 3.88 -10.67
N GLY A 160 -4.00 3.51 -11.41
CA GLY A 160 -3.81 2.57 -12.52
C GLY A 160 -3.00 3.21 -13.64
N THR A 161 -2.94 2.52 -14.78
CA THR A 161 -2.25 3.00 -15.98
C THR A 161 -2.89 4.27 -16.52
N VAL A 162 -2.04 5.24 -16.81
CA VAL A 162 -2.39 6.51 -17.48
C VAL A 162 -1.63 6.57 -18.81
N ILE A 163 -2.32 6.94 -19.88
CA ILE A 163 -1.73 7.15 -21.21
C ILE A 163 -1.73 8.65 -21.49
N ILE A 164 -0.55 9.19 -21.82
CA ILE A 164 -0.38 10.57 -22.23
C ILE A 164 -0.15 10.58 -23.74
N TYR A 165 -1.10 11.10 -24.47
CA TYR A 165 -1.10 11.13 -25.92
C TYR A 165 -0.33 12.34 -26.44
N GLN A 166 0.39 12.14 -27.56
CA GLN A 166 1.16 13.21 -28.25
C GLN A 166 0.32 14.03 -29.21
N PHE A 167 -0.83 13.50 -29.66
CA PHE A 167 -1.65 14.11 -30.74
C PHE A 167 -2.97 14.60 -30.21
#